data_3efb59779aad3167c23453b2e9a688c6
#
_entry.id   3efb59779aad3167c23453b2e9a688c6
#
_cell.length_a   1.000
_cell.length_b   1.000
_cell.length_c   1.000
_cell.angle_alpha   90.00
_cell.angle_beta   90.00
_cell.angle_gamma   90.00
#
_symmetry.space_group_name_H-M   'P 1'
#
loop_
_entity.id
_entity.type
_entity.pdbx_description
1 polymer ?
#
loop_
_entity_poly.entity_id
_entity_poly.type
_entity_poly.pdbx_seq_one_letter_code
_entity_poly.pdbx_strand_id
1 'polypeptide(L)'
;SKMRGFQQGAVPGEEYEEFGRDKEEAIKVAKILEEAGCDLLNADNGTYDAWFWAHPPMYMPLACNLPEASFLKPHVSIPVACAGRMEDPDQAAEALAEGHIDAVGIARQFLCDGLYLDKIRDEKIGDIRPCIACHNGCFGVYRYKGEPGNLPKTPLGRCALNPVTFQEEKYCLKQAEQKKKIAVIGGGIGGMEAARLMALQGHEVDLYEKSDELGGVFIAAAAPSFKEKDRMLLLWYKNEMKKLPITIHFEEDVSPSMLDTLGADEIIVATGATPRVLPIPGIDLPHVIEAIEYLNKDQTTGLNVVVVGGGLTGCEIAYDLALQGKKVTLVEMLDDILKVKDLSAANSNMLRELIRYHAIDVGLEAPLLSVAPDHVVIGTKDGEKIISCDSVVLSVGYTPNALVSADSKQRIHLLGDCEQVGNLKDVIWAAYDLCVGL
;
A
#
# COMPACT_ATOMS: atom_id res chain seq x y z
N SER A 1 -26.07 2.30 3.00
CA SER A 1 -25.27 1.42 3.90
C SER A 1 -24.24 0.60 3.16
N LYS A 2 -24.56 0.16 1.92
CA LYS A 2 -23.72 -0.72 1.10
C LYS A 2 -23.56 -2.14 1.68
N MET A 3 -24.65 -2.68 2.21
CA MET A 3 -24.71 -4.00 2.83
C MET A 3 -25.63 -4.92 2.05
N ARG A 4 -25.16 -6.11 1.68
CA ARG A 4 -25.95 -7.19 1.08
C ARG A 4 -26.49 -8.19 2.12
N GLY A 5 -26.15 -8.01 3.40
CA GLY A 5 -26.57 -8.83 4.54
C GLY A 5 -25.85 -8.43 5.82
N PHE A 6 -26.19 -9.05 6.93
CA PHE A 6 -25.52 -8.84 8.21
C PHE A 6 -24.04 -9.24 8.11
N GLN A 7 -23.14 -8.35 8.49
CA GLN A 7 -21.67 -8.47 8.37
C GLN A 7 -21.16 -8.74 6.93
N GLN A 8 -21.91 -8.30 5.92
CA GLN A 8 -21.57 -8.53 4.52
C GLN A 8 -21.66 -7.21 3.73
N GLY A 9 -20.51 -6.55 3.56
CA GLY A 9 -20.40 -5.37 2.70
C GLY A 9 -20.39 -5.76 1.21
N ALA A 10 -21.11 -5.01 0.38
CA ALA A 10 -21.06 -5.16 -1.07
C ALA A 10 -19.84 -4.43 -1.65
N VAL A 11 -19.21 -5.00 -2.67
CA VAL A 11 -18.11 -4.36 -3.40
C VAL A 11 -18.64 -3.44 -4.52
N PRO A 12 -17.86 -2.48 -5.02
CA PRO A 12 -18.23 -1.68 -6.17
C PRO A 12 -18.58 -2.56 -7.39
N GLY A 13 -19.72 -2.28 -8.04
CA GLY A 13 -20.20 -3.05 -9.20
C GLY A 13 -20.98 -4.31 -8.87
N GLU A 14 -21.04 -4.74 -7.61
CA GLU A 14 -21.89 -5.86 -7.19
C GLU A 14 -23.37 -5.47 -7.22
N GLU A 15 -24.21 -6.29 -7.84
CA GLU A 15 -25.68 -6.16 -7.77
C GLU A 15 -26.18 -6.87 -6.51
N TYR A 16 -26.93 -6.17 -5.68
CA TYR A 16 -27.46 -6.69 -4.41
C TYR A 16 -28.71 -5.93 -3.97
N GLU A 17 -29.51 -6.55 -3.12
CA GLU A 17 -30.58 -5.87 -2.38
C GLU A 17 -29.97 -5.25 -1.12
N GLU A 18 -30.25 -3.95 -0.88
CA GLU A 18 -29.70 -3.24 0.28
C GLU A 18 -30.33 -3.75 1.57
N PHE A 19 -29.52 -4.36 2.42
CA PHE A 19 -29.96 -4.88 3.73
C PHE A 19 -30.13 -3.78 4.78
N GLY A 20 -29.36 -2.71 4.67
CA GLY A 20 -29.42 -1.56 5.58
C GLY A 20 -30.23 -0.40 5.01
N ARG A 21 -29.82 0.81 5.34
CA ARG A 21 -30.46 2.04 4.84
C ARG A 21 -30.24 2.20 3.34
N ASP A 22 -31.30 2.26 2.58
CA ASP A 22 -31.29 2.54 1.15
C ASP A 22 -31.25 4.06 0.83
N LYS A 23 -31.31 4.40 -0.45
CA LYS A 23 -31.26 5.79 -0.93
C LYS A 23 -32.54 6.58 -0.58
N GLU A 24 -33.69 5.96 -0.64
CA GLU A 24 -34.99 6.59 -0.33
C GLU A 24 -35.09 6.91 1.16
N GLU A 25 -34.64 6.02 2.01
CA GLU A 25 -34.58 6.24 3.45
C GLU A 25 -33.54 7.32 3.80
N ALA A 26 -32.40 7.38 3.09
CA ALA A 26 -31.40 8.42 3.26
C ALA A 26 -31.97 9.83 2.99
N ILE A 27 -32.81 9.99 1.96
CA ILE A 27 -33.52 11.28 1.69
C ILE A 27 -34.39 11.69 2.88
N LYS A 28 -35.18 10.76 3.43
CA LYS A 28 -36.04 11.04 4.58
C LYS A 28 -35.23 11.50 5.80
N VAL A 29 -34.14 10.80 6.07
CA VAL A 29 -33.22 11.17 7.18
C VAL A 29 -32.59 12.54 6.96
N ALA A 30 -32.13 12.84 5.74
CA ALA A 30 -31.54 14.12 5.41
C ALA A 30 -32.51 15.30 5.64
N LYS A 31 -33.77 15.15 5.23
CA LYS A 31 -34.83 16.16 5.46
C LYS A 31 -35.12 16.37 6.95
N ILE A 32 -35.19 15.29 7.73
CA ILE A 32 -35.38 15.37 9.18
C ILE A 32 -34.21 16.12 9.83
N LEU A 33 -32.96 15.87 9.41
CA LEU A 33 -31.79 16.56 9.92
C LEU A 33 -31.80 18.06 9.55
N GLU A 34 -32.18 18.41 8.33
CA GLU A 34 -32.34 19.79 7.88
C GLU A 34 -33.42 20.51 8.71
N GLU A 35 -34.62 19.89 8.87
CA GLU A 35 -35.70 20.41 9.69
C GLU A 35 -35.30 20.58 11.18
N ALA A 36 -34.41 19.70 11.68
CA ALA A 36 -33.88 19.78 13.03
C ALA A 36 -32.82 20.86 13.22
N GLY A 37 -32.42 21.57 12.14
CA GLY A 37 -31.49 22.69 12.17
C GLY A 37 -30.04 22.34 11.88
N CYS A 38 -29.76 21.28 11.17
CA CYS A 38 -28.43 21.03 10.61
C CYS A 38 -28.15 22.03 9.48
N ASP A 39 -26.94 22.62 9.47
CA ASP A 39 -26.51 23.63 8.50
C ASP A 39 -25.73 23.01 7.31
N LEU A 40 -25.26 21.78 7.42
CA LEU A 40 -24.50 21.06 6.40
C LEU A 40 -24.65 19.56 6.62
N LEU A 41 -24.70 18.79 5.54
CA LEU A 41 -24.64 17.32 5.54
C LEU A 41 -23.33 16.85 4.94
N ASN A 42 -22.60 15.98 5.63
CA ASN A 42 -21.52 15.21 5.03
C ASN A 42 -22.09 13.87 4.56
N ALA A 43 -22.17 13.69 3.23
CA ALA A 43 -22.73 12.49 2.62
C ALA A 43 -21.59 11.49 2.31
N ASP A 44 -21.64 10.36 2.97
CA ASP A 44 -20.73 9.24 2.76
C ASP A 44 -21.47 7.89 2.83
N ASN A 45 -20.75 6.81 2.63
CA ASN A 45 -21.28 5.45 2.68
C ASN A 45 -20.61 4.63 3.77
N GLY A 46 -21.16 3.43 3.97
CA GLY A 46 -20.58 2.42 4.84
C GLY A 46 -21.17 2.36 6.24
N THR A 47 -20.83 1.28 6.89
CA THR A 47 -21.14 0.95 8.27
C THR A 47 -19.97 0.14 8.83
N TYR A 48 -20.05 -0.30 10.07
CA TYR A 48 -19.04 -1.24 10.62
C TYR A 48 -18.97 -2.55 9.83
N ASP A 49 -20.08 -3.02 9.25
CA ASP A 49 -20.13 -4.24 8.45
C ASP A 49 -19.69 -4.04 6.99
N ALA A 50 -19.73 -2.79 6.51
CA ALA A 50 -19.19 -2.36 5.23
C ALA A 50 -18.11 -1.27 5.42
N TRP A 51 -17.15 -1.55 6.30
CA TRP A 51 -16.15 -0.61 6.78
C TRP A 51 -15.28 0.01 5.70
N PHE A 52 -15.03 -0.73 4.63
CA PHE A 52 -14.27 -0.26 3.47
C PHE A 52 -15.02 0.78 2.60
N TRP A 53 -16.30 1.01 2.81
CA TRP A 53 -17.01 2.15 2.25
C TRP A 53 -16.86 3.41 3.10
N ALA A 54 -16.89 3.26 4.43
CA ALA A 54 -16.67 4.38 5.35
C ALA A 54 -15.21 4.85 5.34
N HIS A 55 -14.28 3.93 5.13
CA HIS A 55 -12.83 4.18 5.05
C HIS A 55 -12.26 3.56 3.77
N PRO A 56 -12.48 4.20 2.60
CA PRO A 56 -12.16 3.59 1.31
C PRO A 56 -10.67 3.26 1.16
N PRO A 57 -10.32 1.96 0.97
CA PRO A 57 -8.95 1.52 0.72
C PRO A 57 -8.53 1.72 -0.74
N MET A 58 -7.31 1.30 -1.08
CA MET A 58 -6.74 1.45 -2.43
C MET A 58 -7.55 0.74 -3.52
N TYR A 59 -8.31 -0.30 -3.18
CA TYR A 59 -9.15 -1.05 -4.14
C TYR A 59 -10.46 -0.34 -4.50
N MET A 60 -10.84 0.73 -3.77
CA MET A 60 -12.02 1.54 -4.09
C MET A 60 -11.72 2.53 -5.21
N PRO A 61 -12.65 2.81 -6.10
CA PRO A 61 -12.49 3.87 -7.10
C PRO A 61 -12.32 5.24 -6.42
N LEU A 62 -11.71 6.19 -7.14
CA LEU A 62 -11.70 7.60 -6.75
C LEU A 62 -13.15 8.12 -6.67
N ALA A 63 -13.38 9.09 -5.79
CA ALA A 63 -14.70 9.71 -5.56
C ALA A 63 -15.83 8.69 -5.32
N CYS A 64 -15.54 7.56 -4.67
CA CYS A 64 -16.45 6.43 -4.54
C CYS A 64 -17.79 6.75 -3.86
N ASN A 65 -17.91 7.85 -3.13
CA ASN A 65 -19.14 8.30 -2.47
C ASN A 65 -19.84 9.44 -3.23
N LEU A 66 -19.25 9.97 -4.30
CA LEU A 66 -19.81 11.08 -5.08
C LEU A 66 -21.18 10.75 -5.71
N PRO A 67 -21.44 9.53 -6.23
CA PRO A 67 -22.75 9.19 -6.78
C PRO A 67 -23.90 9.32 -5.77
N GLU A 68 -23.66 8.95 -4.51
CA GLU A 68 -24.67 9.06 -3.45
C GLU A 68 -24.82 10.48 -2.92
N ALA A 69 -23.74 11.23 -2.82
CA ALA A 69 -23.78 12.65 -2.43
C ALA A 69 -24.53 13.48 -3.49
N SER A 70 -24.21 13.26 -4.75
CA SER A 70 -24.90 13.89 -5.90
C SER A 70 -26.38 13.52 -5.98
N PHE A 71 -26.72 12.26 -5.67
CA PHE A 71 -28.11 11.83 -5.58
C PHE A 71 -28.88 12.53 -4.44
N LEU A 72 -28.24 12.74 -3.29
CA LEU A 72 -28.85 13.38 -2.12
C LEU A 72 -29.04 14.90 -2.31
N LYS A 73 -28.07 15.57 -2.95
CA LYS A 73 -27.99 17.03 -3.08
C LYS A 73 -29.30 17.73 -3.51
N PRO A 74 -30.04 17.28 -4.55
CA PRO A 74 -31.27 17.94 -4.98
C PRO A 74 -32.46 17.80 -4.02
N HIS A 75 -32.35 17.01 -2.95
CA HIS A 75 -33.42 16.73 -2.00
C HIS A 75 -33.35 17.57 -0.72
N VAL A 76 -32.30 18.37 -0.54
CA VAL A 76 -32.10 19.29 0.60
C VAL A 76 -31.69 20.67 0.13
N SER A 77 -31.93 21.71 0.94
CA SER A 77 -31.55 23.09 0.63
C SER A 77 -30.21 23.49 1.27
N ILE A 78 -29.78 22.75 2.29
CA ILE A 78 -28.50 22.97 2.96
C ILE A 78 -27.33 22.39 2.15
N PRO A 79 -26.10 22.89 2.35
CA PRO A 79 -24.91 22.40 1.68
C PRO A 79 -24.66 20.90 1.94
N VAL A 80 -24.18 20.21 0.89
CA VAL A 80 -23.78 18.81 0.95
C VAL A 80 -22.28 18.69 0.68
N ALA A 81 -21.55 18.17 1.65
CA ALA A 81 -20.14 17.78 1.48
C ALA A 81 -20.03 16.30 1.12
N CYS A 82 -19.02 15.94 0.35
CA CYS A 82 -18.69 14.56 0.03
C CYS A 82 -17.24 14.24 0.43
N ALA A 83 -17.05 13.12 1.10
CA ALA A 83 -15.75 12.53 1.40
C ALA A 83 -15.69 11.10 0.82
N GLY A 84 -14.48 10.55 0.69
CA GLY A 84 -14.25 9.20 0.19
C GLY A 84 -13.50 9.19 -1.13
N ARG A 85 -12.17 9.15 -1.04
CA ARG A 85 -11.25 9.21 -2.18
C ARG A 85 -11.46 10.42 -3.11
N MET A 86 -11.74 11.57 -2.51
CA MET A 86 -11.87 12.87 -3.20
C MET A 86 -10.53 13.62 -3.32
N GLU A 87 -9.42 12.89 -3.25
CA GLU A 87 -8.07 13.45 -3.27
C GLU A 87 -7.53 13.76 -4.67
N ASP A 88 -8.29 13.57 -5.73
CA ASP A 88 -7.95 14.03 -7.08
C ASP A 88 -8.45 15.47 -7.26
N PRO A 89 -7.56 16.46 -7.52
CA PRO A 89 -7.97 17.85 -7.59
C PRO A 89 -8.92 18.18 -8.74
N ASP A 90 -8.71 17.56 -9.90
CA ASP A 90 -9.51 17.84 -11.10
C ASP A 90 -10.92 17.29 -10.94
N GLN A 91 -11.03 16.04 -10.46
CA GLN A 91 -12.32 15.41 -10.18
C GLN A 91 -13.09 16.15 -9.06
N ALA A 92 -12.40 16.62 -8.02
CA ALA A 92 -13.00 17.41 -6.96
C ALA A 92 -13.51 18.77 -7.48
N ALA A 93 -12.74 19.46 -8.32
CA ALA A 93 -13.13 20.73 -8.92
C ALA A 93 -14.32 20.58 -9.87
N GLU A 94 -14.35 19.53 -10.71
CA GLU A 94 -15.46 19.21 -11.59
C GLU A 94 -16.76 18.97 -10.80
N ALA A 95 -16.72 18.14 -9.75
CA ALA A 95 -17.89 17.86 -8.91
C ALA A 95 -18.48 19.11 -8.25
N LEU A 96 -17.63 20.08 -7.85
CA LEU A 96 -18.07 21.38 -7.34
C LEU A 96 -18.65 22.26 -8.44
N ALA A 97 -17.99 22.36 -9.59
CA ALA A 97 -18.39 23.22 -10.71
C ALA A 97 -19.74 22.78 -11.32
N GLU A 98 -20.00 21.48 -11.39
CA GLU A 98 -21.24 20.90 -11.87
C GLU A 98 -22.37 20.92 -10.84
N GLY A 99 -22.10 21.33 -9.59
CA GLY A 99 -23.08 21.41 -8.52
C GLY A 99 -23.52 20.05 -7.97
N HIS A 100 -22.72 19.02 -8.16
CA HIS A 100 -22.96 17.70 -7.59
C HIS A 100 -22.85 17.70 -6.06
N ILE A 101 -21.99 18.55 -5.53
CA ILE A 101 -21.74 18.79 -4.11
C ILE A 101 -21.39 20.26 -3.88
N ASP A 102 -21.42 20.72 -2.62
CA ASP A 102 -21.04 22.09 -2.26
C ASP A 102 -19.66 22.16 -1.59
N ALA A 103 -19.18 21.05 -1.06
CA ALA A 103 -17.88 20.98 -0.38
C ALA A 103 -17.23 19.60 -0.52
N VAL A 104 -15.90 19.57 -0.47
CA VAL A 104 -15.10 18.35 -0.55
C VAL A 104 -14.47 18.03 0.80
N GLY A 105 -14.68 16.82 1.29
CA GLY A 105 -14.06 16.30 2.50
C GLY A 105 -12.77 15.53 2.17
N ILE A 106 -11.62 16.05 2.62
CA ILE A 106 -10.31 15.41 2.44
C ILE A 106 -9.63 15.29 3.79
N ALA A 107 -9.25 14.09 4.21
CA ALA A 107 -8.55 13.88 5.48
C ALA A 107 -7.18 13.23 5.28
N ARG A 108 -7.14 11.99 4.78
CA ARG A 108 -5.89 11.21 4.71
C ARG A 108 -4.83 11.82 3.81
N GLN A 109 -5.21 12.50 2.74
CA GLN A 109 -4.28 13.22 1.88
C GLN A 109 -3.55 14.34 2.64
N PHE A 110 -4.23 15.07 3.54
CA PHE A 110 -3.59 16.07 4.40
C PHE A 110 -2.64 15.46 5.43
N LEU A 111 -2.92 14.25 5.93
CA LEU A 111 -1.97 13.54 6.79
C LEU A 111 -0.69 13.17 6.01
N CYS A 112 -0.84 12.84 4.73
CA CYS A 112 0.27 12.48 3.86
C CYS A 112 1.08 13.69 3.41
N ASP A 113 0.39 14.78 3.05
CA ASP A 113 0.97 16.02 2.57
C ASP A 113 0.21 17.24 3.11
N GLY A 114 0.73 17.87 4.16
CA GLY A 114 0.11 19.04 4.80
C GLY A 114 0.03 20.27 3.91
N LEU A 115 0.83 20.32 2.83
CA LEU A 115 0.86 21.43 1.86
C LEU A 115 -0.01 21.15 0.63
N TYR A 116 -0.87 20.15 0.68
CA TYR A 116 -1.68 19.69 -0.45
C TYR A 116 -2.41 20.84 -1.17
N LEU A 117 -3.17 21.69 -0.45
CA LEU A 117 -3.89 22.81 -1.06
C LEU A 117 -2.96 23.92 -1.57
N ASP A 118 -1.87 24.20 -0.86
CA ASP A 118 -0.88 25.18 -1.32
C ASP A 118 -0.24 24.74 -2.63
N LYS A 119 0.08 23.45 -2.77
CA LYS A 119 0.63 22.89 -4.01
C LYS A 119 -0.38 22.93 -5.17
N ILE A 120 -1.67 22.72 -4.90
CA ILE A 120 -2.73 22.88 -5.92
C ILE A 120 -2.82 24.34 -6.35
N ARG A 121 -2.93 25.28 -5.41
CA ARG A 121 -3.00 26.71 -5.68
C ARG A 121 -1.79 27.21 -6.50
N ASP A 122 -0.61 26.67 -6.20
CA ASP A 122 0.65 27.04 -6.84
C ASP A 122 0.92 26.24 -8.15
N GLU A 123 -0.05 25.45 -8.62
CA GLU A 123 0.02 24.58 -9.83
C GLU A 123 1.15 23.53 -9.76
N LYS A 124 1.53 23.10 -8.55
CA LYS A 124 2.59 22.12 -8.28
C LYS A 124 2.03 20.72 -7.99
N ILE A 125 1.10 20.25 -8.82
CA ILE A 125 0.40 18.96 -8.61
C ILE A 125 1.38 17.79 -8.54
N GLY A 126 2.43 17.81 -9.39
CA GLY A 126 3.47 16.77 -9.39
C GLY A 126 4.33 16.71 -8.12
N ASP A 127 4.25 17.70 -7.24
CA ASP A 127 4.97 17.77 -5.96
C ASP A 127 4.13 17.22 -4.80
N ILE A 128 2.85 16.92 -5.03
CA ILE A 128 1.99 16.34 -4.01
C ILE A 128 2.41 14.91 -3.72
N ARG A 129 2.77 14.60 -2.46
CA ARG A 129 2.93 13.23 -1.99
C ARG A 129 1.56 12.56 -1.91
N PRO A 130 1.26 11.54 -2.74
CA PRO A 130 -0.08 10.98 -2.78
C PRO A 130 -0.36 10.08 -1.57
N CYS A 131 -1.56 10.17 -1.03
CA CYS A 131 -2.08 9.17 -0.11
C CYS A 131 -2.43 7.89 -0.89
N ILE A 132 -1.81 6.75 -0.55
CA ILE A 132 -2.04 5.46 -1.22
C ILE A 132 -3.20 4.65 -0.61
N ALA A 133 -3.98 5.23 0.27
CA ALA A 133 -5.12 4.58 0.95
C ALA A 133 -4.80 3.21 1.60
N CYS A 134 -3.56 3.06 2.13
CA CYS A 134 -3.10 1.85 2.80
C CYS A 134 -3.64 1.68 4.22
N HIS A 135 -4.03 2.76 4.87
CA HIS A 135 -4.47 2.85 6.28
C HIS A 135 -3.43 2.41 7.34
N ASN A 136 -2.25 1.96 6.97
CA ASN A 136 -1.29 1.34 7.90
C ASN A 136 -0.80 2.29 8.99
N GLY A 137 -0.57 3.55 8.68
CA GLY A 137 -0.08 4.55 9.64
C GLY A 137 -1.20 5.32 10.34
N CYS A 138 -2.36 5.52 9.71
CA CYS A 138 -3.48 6.26 10.27
C CYS A 138 -4.43 5.35 11.07
N PHE A 139 -5.18 4.44 10.42
CA PHE A 139 -6.12 3.57 11.11
C PHE A 139 -5.49 2.26 11.63
N GLY A 140 -4.48 1.72 10.97
CA GLY A 140 -3.88 0.42 11.32
C GLY A 140 -3.16 0.41 12.67
N VAL A 141 -2.60 1.55 13.09
CA VAL A 141 -1.97 1.70 14.42
C VAL A 141 -2.98 2.05 15.52
N TYR A 142 -4.18 2.48 15.14
CA TYR A 142 -5.22 2.86 16.08
C TYR A 142 -6.00 1.62 16.53
N ARG A 143 -5.59 1.04 17.64
CA ARG A 143 -6.30 -0.07 18.28
C ARG A 143 -7.27 0.47 19.31
N TYR A 144 -8.40 1.04 18.87
CA TYR A 144 -9.48 1.36 19.78
C TYR A 144 -10.14 0.06 20.25
N LYS A 145 -9.91 -0.30 21.50
CA LYS A 145 -10.54 -1.47 22.14
C LYS A 145 -11.72 -1.11 23.04
N GLY A 146 -12.23 0.10 22.94
CA GLY A 146 -13.34 0.55 23.79
C GLY A 146 -12.99 0.76 25.26
N GLU A 147 -11.71 0.78 25.62
CA GLU A 147 -11.24 0.99 27.00
C GLU A 147 -10.85 2.45 27.21
N PRO A 148 -11.68 3.26 27.89
CA PRO A 148 -11.43 4.72 28.07
C PRO A 148 -10.12 5.05 28.80
N GLY A 149 -9.57 4.12 29.59
CA GLY A 149 -8.35 4.32 30.37
C GLY A 149 -7.03 4.15 29.60
N ASN A 150 -7.06 3.74 28.34
CA ASN A 150 -5.87 3.43 27.54
C ASN A 150 -5.43 4.55 26.58
N LEU A 151 -6.13 5.68 26.52
CA LEU A 151 -5.81 6.81 25.65
C LEU A 151 -4.34 7.27 25.72
N PRO A 152 -3.69 7.39 26.88
CA PRO A 152 -2.29 7.80 26.96
C PRO A 152 -1.29 6.76 26.45
N LYS A 153 -1.71 5.49 26.31
CA LYS A 153 -0.86 4.36 25.86
C LYS A 153 -1.11 3.98 24.41
N THR A 154 -2.14 4.54 23.78
CA THR A 154 -2.45 4.27 22.38
C THR A 154 -1.56 5.15 21.50
N PRO A 155 -0.77 4.57 20.58
CA PRO A 155 0.00 5.37 19.64
C PRO A 155 -0.93 6.28 18.84
N LEU A 156 -0.57 7.56 18.71
CA LEU A 156 -1.29 8.47 17.82
C LEU A 156 -1.24 7.95 16.38
N GLY A 157 -2.36 8.03 15.68
CA GLY A 157 -2.40 7.77 14.25
C GLY A 157 -1.47 8.73 13.53
N ARG A 158 -0.65 8.19 12.63
CA ARG A 158 0.28 8.93 11.77
C ARG A 158 0.06 8.50 10.32
N CYS A 159 0.74 9.11 9.38
CA CYS A 159 0.74 8.59 8.02
C CYS A 159 1.88 7.58 7.83
N ALA A 160 1.61 6.49 7.12
CA ALA A 160 2.63 5.50 6.75
C ALA A 160 3.75 6.13 5.91
N LEU A 161 3.39 7.10 5.05
CA LEU A 161 4.29 7.78 4.13
C LEU A 161 4.87 9.09 4.70
N ASN A 162 4.31 9.59 5.80
CA ASN A 162 4.72 10.82 6.44
C ASN A 162 4.78 10.66 7.96
N PRO A 163 5.89 10.14 8.51
CA PRO A 163 6.06 9.95 9.95
C PRO A 163 6.03 11.25 10.75
N VAL A 164 6.27 12.39 10.09
CA VAL A 164 6.27 13.74 10.72
C VAL A 164 4.89 14.10 11.28
N THR A 165 3.81 13.64 10.61
CA THR A 165 2.42 13.90 11.04
C THR A 165 2.20 13.57 12.51
N PHE A 166 1.85 14.56 13.33
CA PHE A 166 1.71 14.49 14.80
C PHE A 166 3.01 14.12 15.55
N GLN A 167 4.16 14.26 14.89
CA GLN A 167 5.49 14.01 15.46
C GLN A 167 6.50 15.08 14.98
N GLU A 168 6.03 16.28 14.74
CA GLU A 168 6.79 17.38 14.12
C GLU A 168 8.05 17.74 14.93
N GLU A 169 7.98 17.66 16.27
CA GLU A 169 9.13 17.88 17.13
C GLU A 169 10.19 16.77 17.00
N LYS A 170 9.73 15.51 16.97
CA LYS A 170 10.63 14.35 16.88
C LYS A 170 11.37 14.32 15.54
N TYR A 171 10.64 14.57 14.45
CA TYR A 171 11.16 14.43 13.09
C TYR A 171 11.44 15.79 12.42
N CYS A 172 11.77 16.82 13.23
CA CYS A 172 12.22 18.11 12.72
C CYS A 172 13.57 17.94 12.02
N LEU A 173 13.57 18.04 10.70
CA LEU A 173 14.82 18.04 9.92
C LEU A 173 15.56 19.36 10.14
N LYS A 174 16.75 19.28 10.72
CA LYS A 174 17.64 20.41 10.91
C LYS A 174 18.78 20.32 9.90
N GLN A 175 19.33 21.48 9.55
CA GLN A 175 20.57 21.49 8.78
C GLN A 175 21.70 20.89 9.64
N ALA A 176 22.49 20.02 9.04
CA ALA A 176 23.61 19.39 9.72
C ALA A 176 24.67 20.43 10.15
N GLU A 177 25.13 20.36 11.39
CA GLU A 177 26.22 21.22 11.87
C GLU A 177 27.54 20.93 11.12
N GLN A 178 27.76 19.67 10.76
CA GLN A 178 28.88 19.22 9.96
C GLN A 178 28.38 18.42 8.77
N LYS A 179 28.71 18.88 7.57
CA LYS A 179 28.40 18.16 6.33
C LYS A 179 29.19 16.86 6.27
N LYS A 180 28.51 15.74 6.06
CA LYS A 180 29.08 14.42 5.84
C LYS A 180 28.88 13.97 4.40
N LYS A 181 29.68 13.02 3.96
CA LYS A 181 29.49 12.25 2.73
C LYS A 181 28.76 10.95 3.07
N ILE A 182 27.58 10.77 2.50
CA ILE A 182 26.70 9.64 2.76
C ILE A 182 26.62 8.77 1.50
N ALA A 183 26.91 7.48 1.63
CA ALA A 183 26.64 6.51 0.58
C ALA A 183 25.37 5.72 0.92
N VAL A 184 24.39 5.72 0.03
CA VAL A 184 23.16 4.93 0.14
C VAL A 184 23.21 3.81 -0.89
N ILE A 185 23.07 2.56 -0.46
CA ILE A 185 23.15 1.38 -1.32
C ILE A 185 21.78 0.77 -1.50
N GLY A 186 21.23 0.87 -2.72
CA GLY A 186 19.90 0.43 -3.11
C GLY A 186 18.93 1.59 -3.32
N GLY A 187 18.41 1.73 -4.54
CA GLY A 187 17.48 2.77 -4.98
C GLY A 187 16.00 2.43 -4.81
N GLY A 188 15.65 1.49 -3.91
CA GLY A 188 14.28 1.23 -3.49
C GLY A 188 13.69 2.36 -2.64
N ILE A 189 12.44 2.21 -2.16
CA ILE A 189 11.76 3.25 -1.36
C ILE A 189 12.57 3.64 -0.12
N GLY A 190 13.16 2.67 0.59
CA GLY A 190 13.97 2.95 1.78
C GLY A 190 15.20 3.79 1.46
N GLY A 191 15.93 3.42 0.41
CA GLY A 191 17.13 4.16 -0.02
C GLY A 191 16.80 5.55 -0.56
N MET A 192 15.75 5.69 -1.37
CA MET A 192 15.30 7.01 -1.85
C MET A 192 14.86 7.92 -0.70
N GLU A 193 14.15 7.39 0.30
CA GLU A 193 13.75 8.21 1.46
C GLU A 193 14.96 8.60 2.32
N ALA A 194 15.90 7.68 2.56
CA ALA A 194 17.14 8.00 3.27
C ALA A 194 17.97 9.06 2.52
N ALA A 195 18.18 8.88 1.22
CA ALA A 195 18.89 9.85 0.38
C ALA A 195 18.23 11.22 0.41
N ARG A 196 16.89 11.27 0.33
CA ARG A 196 16.10 12.50 0.43
C ARG A 196 16.31 13.21 1.76
N LEU A 197 16.20 12.48 2.87
CA LEU A 197 16.36 13.04 4.21
C LEU A 197 17.77 13.58 4.45
N MET A 198 18.79 12.84 4.04
CA MET A 198 20.20 13.26 4.16
C MET A 198 20.49 14.50 3.31
N ALA A 199 20.00 14.55 2.07
CA ALA A 199 20.17 15.71 1.19
C ALA A 199 19.45 16.96 1.73
N LEU A 200 18.22 16.81 2.29
CA LEU A 200 17.49 17.89 2.93
C LEU A 200 18.21 18.46 4.16
N GLN A 201 18.99 17.66 4.86
CA GLN A 201 19.84 18.09 5.98
C GLN A 201 21.16 18.71 5.52
N GLY A 202 21.44 18.76 4.21
CA GLY A 202 22.62 19.41 3.62
C GLY A 202 23.83 18.52 3.48
N HIS A 203 23.71 17.21 3.68
CA HIS A 203 24.79 16.24 3.44
C HIS A 203 25.08 16.08 1.94
N GLU A 204 26.26 15.55 1.60
CA GLU A 204 26.62 15.09 0.26
C GLU A 204 26.18 13.64 0.12
N VAL A 205 25.31 13.33 -0.86
CA VAL A 205 24.68 12.02 -0.98
C VAL A 205 25.00 11.39 -2.32
N ASP A 206 25.58 10.20 -2.27
CA ASP A 206 25.74 9.28 -3.39
C ASP A 206 24.78 8.10 -3.21
N LEU A 207 23.87 7.89 -4.17
CA LEU A 207 22.89 6.79 -4.20
C LEU A 207 23.30 5.78 -5.27
N TYR A 208 23.58 4.54 -4.88
CA TYR A 208 23.97 3.45 -5.76
C TYR A 208 22.81 2.50 -6.02
N GLU A 209 22.49 2.25 -7.27
CA GLU A 209 21.43 1.34 -7.71
C GLU A 209 21.98 0.37 -8.77
N LYS A 210 21.77 -0.93 -8.57
CA LYS A 210 22.27 -1.98 -9.47
C LYS A 210 21.54 -2.04 -10.81
N SER A 211 20.31 -1.53 -10.88
CA SER A 211 19.51 -1.46 -12.11
C SER A 211 19.66 -0.10 -12.80
N ASP A 212 19.03 0.07 -13.94
CA ASP A 212 18.98 1.30 -14.72
C ASP A 212 17.89 2.28 -14.27
N GLU A 213 17.08 1.90 -13.23
CA GLU A 213 16.02 2.75 -12.70
C GLU A 213 15.83 2.63 -11.18
N LEU A 214 15.29 3.70 -10.58
CA LEU A 214 14.91 3.73 -9.17
C LEU A 214 13.53 3.10 -8.93
N GLY A 215 13.37 2.50 -7.74
CA GLY A 215 12.10 1.96 -7.26
C GLY A 215 12.22 0.57 -6.64
N GLY A 216 13.21 -0.22 -7.07
CA GLY A 216 13.43 -1.57 -6.57
C GLY A 216 12.15 -2.43 -6.68
N VAL A 217 11.89 -3.27 -5.68
CA VAL A 217 10.70 -4.14 -5.65
C VAL A 217 9.36 -3.37 -5.68
N PHE A 218 9.36 -2.07 -5.37
CA PHE A 218 8.13 -1.28 -5.38
C PHE A 218 7.60 -1.04 -6.80
N ILE A 219 8.43 -1.18 -7.84
CA ILE A 219 8.01 -1.16 -9.25
C ILE A 219 7.00 -2.30 -9.47
N ALA A 220 7.39 -3.52 -9.11
CA ALA A 220 6.51 -4.69 -9.17
C ALA A 220 5.27 -4.53 -8.29
N ALA A 221 5.44 -4.07 -7.03
CA ALA A 221 4.33 -3.88 -6.10
C ALA A 221 3.29 -2.87 -6.60
N ALA A 222 3.66 -1.89 -7.41
CA ALA A 222 2.79 -0.87 -7.99
C ALA A 222 2.17 -1.27 -9.35
N ALA A 223 2.53 -2.44 -9.90
CA ALA A 223 2.13 -2.86 -11.25
C ALA A 223 0.62 -3.16 -11.41
N PRO A 224 -0.10 -3.80 -10.45
CA PRO A 224 -1.52 -4.08 -10.60
C PRO A 224 -2.36 -2.84 -10.93
N SER A 225 -3.41 -3.02 -11.74
CA SER A 225 -4.22 -1.90 -12.26
C SER A 225 -4.82 -1.01 -11.17
N PHE A 226 -5.24 -1.61 -10.05
CA PHE A 226 -5.84 -0.93 -8.89
C PHE A 226 -4.82 -0.23 -7.98
N LYS A 227 -3.54 -0.19 -8.36
CA LYS A 227 -2.45 0.46 -7.60
C LYS A 227 -1.98 1.78 -8.22
N GLU A 228 -2.91 2.55 -8.77
CA GLU A 228 -2.59 3.84 -9.42
C GLU A 228 -1.88 4.82 -8.47
N LYS A 229 -2.26 4.83 -7.20
CA LYS A 229 -1.62 5.71 -6.20
C LYS A 229 -0.21 5.26 -5.80
N ASP A 230 0.06 3.95 -5.85
CA ASP A 230 1.42 3.42 -5.63
C ASP A 230 2.34 3.83 -6.79
N ARG A 231 1.84 3.80 -8.05
CA ARG A 231 2.58 4.33 -9.21
C ARG A 231 2.83 5.84 -9.10
N MET A 232 1.84 6.61 -8.64
CA MET A 232 2.01 8.04 -8.36
C MET A 232 3.05 8.29 -7.26
N LEU A 233 3.07 7.48 -6.21
CA LEU A 233 4.07 7.56 -5.14
C LEU A 233 5.48 7.28 -5.66
N LEU A 234 5.64 6.25 -6.49
CA LEU A 234 6.94 5.95 -7.11
C LEU A 234 7.41 7.11 -7.98
N LEU A 235 6.52 7.70 -8.78
CA LEU A 235 6.84 8.86 -9.60
C LEU A 235 7.23 10.06 -8.72
N TRP A 236 6.51 10.30 -7.62
CA TRP A 236 6.84 11.35 -6.66
C TRP A 236 8.26 11.18 -6.12
N TYR A 237 8.65 9.96 -5.68
CA TYR A 237 10.01 9.70 -5.23
C TYR A 237 11.06 9.95 -6.31
N LYS A 238 10.83 9.45 -7.52
CA LYS A 238 11.73 9.69 -8.66
C LYS A 238 11.89 11.19 -8.96
N ASN A 239 10.83 11.98 -8.81
CA ASN A 239 10.87 13.43 -8.98
C ASN A 239 11.60 14.13 -7.81
N GLU A 240 11.41 13.70 -6.57
CA GLU A 240 12.17 14.23 -5.43
C GLU A 240 13.68 13.99 -5.58
N MET A 241 14.09 12.82 -6.06
CA MET A 241 15.51 12.54 -6.33
C MET A 241 16.12 13.50 -7.34
N LYS A 242 15.34 13.92 -8.36
CA LYS A 242 15.81 14.89 -9.36
C LYS A 242 15.93 16.33 -8.86
N LYS A 243 15.14 16.71 -7.85
CA LYS A 243 15.12 18.07 -7.28
C LYS A 243 16.23 18.33 -6.27
N LEU A 244 16.74 17.26 -5.66
CA LEU A 244 17.72 17.33 -4.58
C LEU A 244 19.15 17.12 -5.12
N PRO A 245 20.18 17.66 -4.44
CA PRO A 245 21.57 17.50 -4.83
C PRO A 245 22.09 16.08 -4.47
N ILE A 246 21.52 15.07 -5.09
CA ILE A 246 21.87 13.65 -4.91
C ILE A 246 22.55 13.18 -6.19
N THR A 247 23.75 12.58 -6.06
CA THR A 247 24.41 11.90 -7.17
C THR A 247 23.91 10.46 -7.24
N ILE A 248 23.34 10.06 -8.38
CA ILE A 248 22.79 8.70 -8.56
C ILE A 248 23.72 7.94 -9.50
N HIS A 249 24.18 6.77 -9.03
CA HIS A 249 24.99 5.82 -9.76
C HIS A 249 24.13 4.62 -10.15
N PHE A 250 23.67 4.59 -11.40
CA PHE A 250 22.93 3.46 -11.95
C PHE A 250 23.86 2.37 -12.46
N GLU A 251 23.34 1.12 -12.53
CA GLU A 251 24.06 -0.06 -13.02
C GLU A 251 25.32 -0.35 -12.15
N GLU A 252 25.30 0.11 -10.89
CA GLU A 252 26.36 -0.06 -9.90
C GLU A 252 25.95 -1.07 -8.83
N ASP A 253 26.34 -2.34 -9.01
CA ASP A 253 26.13 -3.41 -8.03
C ASP A 253 27.22 -3.40 -6.98
N VAL A 254 26.99 -2.71 -5.88
CA VAL A 254 27.97 -2.57 -4.78
C VAL A 254 28.11 -3.89 -4.03
N SER A 255 29.32 -4.47 -4.07
CA SER A 255 29.67 -5.67 -3.28
C SER A 255 30.19 -5.31 -1.88
N PRO A 256 30.23 -6.26 -0.91
CA PRO A 256 30.79 -6.03 0.41
C PRO A 256 32.23 -5.50 0.41
N SER A 257 33.06 -5.93 -0.55
CA SER A 257 34.44 -5.48 -0.69
C SER A 257 34.57 -4.04 -1.18
N MET A 258 33.57 -3.46 -1.78
CA MET A 258 33.57 -2.08 -2.26
C MET A 258 33.24 -1.07 -1.15
N LEU A 259 32.60 -1.48 -0.05
CA LEU A 259 32.10 -0.57 1.00
C LEU A 259 33.23 0.34 1.54
N ASP A 260 34.42 -0.20 1.80
CA ASP A 260 35.52 0.59 2.32
C ASP A 260 36.16 1.54 1.27
N THR A 261 35.80 1.40 -0.02
CA THR A 261 36.36 2.21 -1.12
C THR A 261 35.43 3.34 -1.55
N LEU A 262 34.18 3.40 -1.06
CA LEU A 262 33.22 4.45 -1.40
C LEU A 262 33.64 5.84 -0.87
N GLY A 263 34.54 5.90 0.12
CA GLY A 263 35.03 7.15 0.69
C GLY A 263 33.91 7.97 1.37
N ALA A 264 32.91 7.28 1.92
CA ALA A 264 31.79 7.88 2.65
C ALA A 264 32.07 7.94 4.15
N ASP A 265 31.52 8.90 4.85
CA ASP A 265 31.57 8.99 6.32
C ASP A 265 30.57 8.03 6.98
N GLU A 266 29.40 7.84 6.34
CA GLU A 266 28.34 6.92 6.76
C GLU A 266 27.81 6.15 5.55
N ILE A 267 27.51 4.88 5.72
CA ILE A 267 26.90 4.02 4.68
C ILE A 267 25.55 3.53 5.14
N ILE A 268 24.52 3.77 4.33
CA ILE A 268 23.16 3.27 4.56
C ILE A 268 22.87 2.16 3.54
N VAL A 269 22.72 0.93 4.01
CA VAL A 269 22.41 -0.24 3.19
C VAL A 269 20.91 -0.45 3.18
N ALA A 270 20.28 -0.29 2.01
CA ALA A 270 18.85 -0.44 1.74
C ALA A 270 18.61 -1.43 0.58
N THR A 271 19.32 -2.53 0.57
CA THR A 271 19.36 -3.54 -0.51
C THR A 271 18.15 -4.46 -0.56
N GLY A 272 17.18 -4.25 0.34
CA GLY A 272 15.90 -4.94 0.32
C GLY A 272 15.98 -6.42 0.69
N ALA A 273 15.11 -7.22 0.09
CA ALA A 273 14.98 -8.65 0.34
C ALA A 273 14.89 -9.44 -0.96
N THR A 274 15.14 -10.74 -0.90
CA THR A 274 14.99 -11.68 -2.01
C THR A 274 13.83 -12.63 -1.76
N PRO A 275 13.16 -13.13 -2.82
CA PRO A 275 12.12 -14.15 -2.69
C PRO A 275 12.62 -15.39 -1.96
N ARG A 276 11.76 -15.97 -1.15
CA ARG A 276 12.04 -17.22 -0.44
C ARG A 276 11.89 -18.40 -1.38
N VAL A 277 12.90 -19.25 -1.47
CA VAL A 277 12.87 -20.50 -2.25
C VAL A 277 12.31 -21.62 -1.39
N LEU A 278 11.32 -22.37 -1.93
CA LEU A 278 10.76 -23.55 -1.27
C LEU A 278 11.50 -24.82 -1.76
N PRO A 279 11.93 -25.70 -0.85
CA PRO A 279 12.57 -26.98 -1.22
C PRO A 279 11.50 -28.03 -1.57
N ILE A 280 10.75 -27.80 -2.66
CA ILE A 280 9.61 -28.62 -3.07
C ILE A 280 9.89 -29.22 -4.44
N PRO A 281 9.57 -30.51 -4.71
CA PRO A 281 9.72 -31.13 -6.01
C PRO A 281 8.95 -30.37 -7.09
N GLY A 282 9.61 -30.10 -8.22
CA GLY A 282 9.04 -29.42 -9.37
C GLY A 282 8.97 -27.89 -9.26
N ILE A 283 9.56 -27.29 -8.23
CA ILE A 283 9.55 -25.82 -8.04
C ILE A 283 10.27 -25.05 -9.16
N ASP A 284 11.23 -25.70 -9.83
CA ASP A 284 12.03 -25.11 -10.92
C ASP A 284 11.42 -25.34 -12.32
N LEU A 285 10.19 -25.83 -12.40
CA LEU A 285 9.51 -26.04 -13.68
C LEU A 285 9.19 -24.69 -14.37
N PRO A 286 9.24 -24.60 -15.71
CA PRO A 286 9.14 -23.32 -16.44
C PRO A 286 7.82 -22.55 -16.27
N HIS A 287 6.75 -23.21 -15.81
CA HIS A 287 5.45 -22.59 -15.55
C HIS A 287 5.27 -22.18 -14.08
N VAL A 288 6.30 -22.34 -13.25
CA VAL A 288 6.38 -21.82 -11.88
C VAL A 288 7.05 -20.47 -11.94
N ILE A 289 6.33 -19.43 -11.53
CA ILE A 289 6.69 -18.02 -11.68
C ILE A 289 6.78 -17.39 -10.30
N GLU A 290 7.84 -16.67 -10.02
CA GLU A 290 7.95 -15.90 -8.79
C GLU A 290 7.04 -14.65 -8.86
N ALA A 291 6.52 -14.20 -7.71
CA ALA A 291 5.57 -13.10 -7.62
C ALA A 291 6.10 -11.80 -8.28
N ILE A 292 7.38 -11.47 -8.09
CA ILE A 292 7.98 -10.26 -8.68
C ILE A 292 8.09 -10.39 -10.20
N GLU A 293 8.49 -11.55 -10.70
CA GLU A 293 8.58 -11.82 -12.15
C GLU A 293 7.21 -11.70 -12.81
N TYR A 294 6.15 -12.24 -12.17
CA TYR A 294 4.79 -12.07 -12.65
C TYR A 294 4.37 -10.58 -12.69
N LEU A 295 4.62 -9.84 -11.61
CA LEU A 295 4.24 -8.43 -11.48
C LEU A 295 5.02 -7.52 -12.44
N ASN A 296 6.28 -7.80 -12.69
CA ASN A 296 7.09 -7.11 -13.70
C ASN A 296 6.70 -7.45 -15.14
N LYS A 297 5.84 -8.46 -15.34
CA LYS A 297 5.46 -9.01 -16.66
C LYS A 297 6.63 -9.67 -17.40
N ASP A 298 7.62 -10.14 -16.67
CA ASP A 298 8.76 -10.87 -17.25
C ASP A 298 8.31 -12.23 -17.75
N GLN A 299 7.25 -12.80 -17.13
CA GLN A 299 6.61 -14.05 -17.54
C GLN A 299 5.09 -13.90 -17.58
N THR A 300 4.45 -14.63 -18.50
CA THR A 300 2.99 -14.67 -18.66
C THR A 300 2.43 -15.98 -18.10
N THR A 301 1.24 -15.91 -17.52
CA THR A 301 0.52 -17.08 -17.00
C THR A 301 -0.48 -17.63 -18.01
N GLY A 302 -0.80 -18.93 -17.90
CA GLY A 302 -1.92 -19.57 -18.60
C GLY A 302 -3.30 -19.08 -18.09
N LEU A 303 -4.35 -19.83 -18.39
CA LEU A 303 -5.74 -19.49 -17.99
C LEU A 303 -6.07 -19.99 -16.58
N ASN A 304 -5.58 -21.18 -16.19
CA ASN A 304 -5.80 -21.77 -14.88
C ASN A 304 -4.55 -21.56 -14.02
N VAL A 305 -4.63 -20.69 -13.03
CA VAL A 305 -3.47 -20.29 -12.23
C VAL A 305 -3.66 -20.68 -10.78
N VAL A 306 -2.65 -21.34 -10.22
CA VAL A 306 -2.55 -21.54 -8.77
C VAL A 306 -1.61 -20.50 -8.19
N VAL A 307 -2.11 -19.70 -7.26
CA VAL A 307 -1.31 -18.75 -6.46
C VAL A 307 -1.00 -19.41 -5.11
N VAL A 308 0.27 -19.51 -4.77
CA VAL A 308 0.74 -20.13 -3.53
C VAL A 308 1.15 -19.05 -2.53
N GLY A 309 0.46 -19.01 -1.39
CA GLY A 309 0.64 -18.02 -0.34
C GLY A 309 -0.47 -16.97 -0.31
N GLY A 310 -1.29 -17.02 0.75
CA GLY A 310 -2.45 -16.14 0.99
C GLY A 310 -2.11 -14.88 1.81
N GLY A 311 -0.86 -14.41 1.78
CA GLY A 311 -0.47 -13.10 2.29
C GLY A 311 -1.06 -11.96 1.45
N LEU A 312 -0.72 -10.71 1.78
CA LEU A 312 -1.25 -9.55 1.04
C LEU A 312 -0.90 -9.61 -0.46
N THR A 313 0.37 -9.82 -0.80
CA THR A 313 0.84 -9.89 -2.18
C THR A 313 0.15 -11.01 -2.97
N GLY A 314 0.04 -12.22 -2.41
CA GLY A 314 -0.61 -13.34 -3.09
C GLY A 314 -2.11 -13.11 -3.30
N CYS A 315 -2.81 -12.52 -2.34
CA CYS A 315 -4.22 -12.15 -2.49
C CYS A 315 -4.41 -11.06 -3.56
N GLU A 316 -3.51 -10.07 -3.63
CA GLU A 316 -3.55 -9.02 -4.65
C GLU A 316 -3.22 -9.56 -6.04
N ILE A 317 -2.26 -10.49 -6.17
CA ILE A 317 -1.97 -11.19 -7.43
C ILE A 317 -3.17 -12.04 -7.86
N ALA A 318 -3.80 -12.77 -6.93
CA ALA A 318 -4.98 -13.56 -7.24
C ALA A 318 -6.12 -12.67 -7.77
N TYR A 319 -6.32 -11.51 -7.17
CA TYR A 319 -7.29 -10.52 -7.63
C TYR A 319 -6.91 -9.93 -9.00
N ASP A 320 -5.66 -9.57 -9.22
CA ASP A 320 -5.17 -9.05 -10.50
C ASP A 320 -5.36 -10.06 -11.64
N LEU A 321 -5.06 -11.35 -11.41
CA LEU A 321 -5.30 -12.43 -12.34
C LEU A 321 -6.79 -12.62 -12.66
N ALA A 322 -7.66 -12.52 -11.64
CA ALA A 322 -9.10 -12.63 -11.84
C ALA A 322 -9.66 -11.45 -12.65
N LEU A 323 -9.15 -10.23 -12.46
CA LEU A 323 -9.49 -9.07 -13.30
C LEU A 323 -9.09 -9.27 -14.78
N GLN A 324 -8.08 -10.08 -15.05
CA GLN A 324 -7.68 -10.48 -16.41
C GLN A 324 -8.53 -11.64 -16.98
N GLY A 325 -9.57 -12.09 -16.25
CA GLY A 325 -10.46 -13.18 -16.67
C GLY A 325 -9.87 -14.58 -16.51
N LYS A 326 -8.83 -14.75 -15.69
CA LYS A 326 -8.21 -16.05 -15.41
C LYS A 326 -8.97 -16.78 -14.31
N LYS A 327 -8.94 -18.11 -14.36
CA LYS A 327 -9.44 -18.97 -13.28
C LYS A 327 -8.34 -19.15 -12.24
N VAL A 328 -8.58 -18.67 -11.03
CA VAL A 328 -7.57 -18.59 -9.98
C VAL A 328 -7.94 -19.49 -8.80
N THR A 329 -6.97 -20.27 -8.33
CA THR A 329 -7.02 -20.96 -7.05
C THR A 329 -5.89 -20.43 -6.17
N LEU A 330 -6.25 -19.84 -5.02
CA LEU A 330 -5.32 -19.38 -4.00
C LEU A 330 -5.16 -20.46 -2.95
N VAL A 331 -3.93 -20.94 -2.70
CA VAL A 331 -3.64 -21.93 -1.67
C VAL A 331 -2.78 -21.33 -0.56
N GLU A 332 -3.21 -21.53 0.68
CA GLU A 332 -2.57 -21.01 1.90
C GLU A 332 -2.34 -22.15 2.90
N MET A 333 -1.14 -22.23 3.45
CA MET A 333 -0.79 -23.23 4.46
C MET A 333 -1.40 -22.97 5.85
N LEU A 334 -1.76 -21.72 6.11
CA LEU A 334 -2.42 -21.31 7.34
C LEU A 334 -3.94 -21.54 7.27
N ASP A 335 -4.61 -21.38 8.39
CA ASP A 335 -6.06 -21.52 8.57
C ASP A 335 -6.88 -20.32 8.06
N ASP A 336 -6.21 -19.26 7.56
CA ASP A 336 -6.85 -18.08 6.96
C ASP A 336 -5.88 -17.30 6.07
N ILE A 337 -6.42 -16.58 5.08
CA ILE A 337 -5.67 -15.64 4.24
C ILE A 337 -5.46 -14.30 4.98
N LEU A 338 -4.60 -13.42 4.44
CA LEU A 338 -4.37 -12.06 4.95
C LEU A 338 -3.98 -12.01 6.43
N LYS A 339 -3.36 -13.05 6.96
CA LYS A 339 -2.74 -13.08 8.29
C LYS A 339 -1.43 -12.30 8.31
N VAL A 340 -1.51 -11.02 7.99
CA VAL A 340 -0.37 -10.11 7.90
C VAL A 340 -0.43 -9.12 9.06
N LYS A 341 0.71 -8.88 9.69
CA LYS A 341 0.83 -7.89 10.76
C LYS A 341 0.51 -6.50 10.24
N ASP A 342 -0.20 -5.71 11.05
CA ASP A 342 -0.55 -4.30 10.79
C ASP A 342 -1.38 -4.04 9.52
N LEU A 343 -2.01 -5.06 8.94
CA LEU A 343 -2.95 -4.88 7.85
C LEU A 343 -4.26 -4.29 8.39
N SER A 344 -4.68 -3.15 7.80
CA SER A 344 -5.93 -2.49 8.20
C SER A 344 -7.16 -3.32 7.85
N ALA A 345 -8.15 -3.31 8.75
CA ALA A 345 -9.42 -4.01 8.54
C ALA A 345 -10.15 -3.53 7.26
N ALA A 346 -10.09 -2.24 6.92
CA ALA A 346 -10.71 -1.73 5.70
C ALA A 346 -10.11 -2.39 4.44
N ASN A 347 -8.77 -2.51 4.38
CA ASN A 347 -8.07 -3.14 3.26
C ASN A 347 -8.31 -4.65 3.23
N SER A 348 -8.16 -5.33 4.38
CA SER A 348 -8.30 -6.79 4.44
C SER A 348 -9.73 -7.25 4.17
N ASN A 349 -10.73 -6.57 4.72
CA ASN A 349 -12.14 -6.92 4.52
C ASN A 349 -12.55 -6.72 3.05
N MET A 350 -12.14 -5.59 2.44
CA MET A 350 -12.45 -5.37 1.03
C MET A 350 -11.80 -6.41 0.12
N LEU A 351 -10.53 -6.72 0.33
CA LEU A 351 -9.83 -7.71 -0.50
C LEU A 351 -10.44 -9.12 -0.36
N ARG A 352 -10.89 -9.50 0.84
CA ARG A 352 -11.66 -10.74 1.04
C ARG A 352 -12.97 -10.76 0.26
N GLU A 353 -13.71 -9.64 0.27
CA GLU A 353 -14.95 -9.51 -0.49
C GLU A 353 -14.69 -9.52 -2.00
N LEU A 354 -13.61 -8.93 -2.48
CA LEU A 354 -13.19 -8.99 -3.88
C LEU A 354 -12.82 -10.41 -4.31
N ILE A 355 -12.07 -11.15 -3.48
CA ILE A 355 -11.75 -12.57 -3.70
C ILE A 355 -13.04 -13.39 -3.83
N ARG A 356 -14.02 -13.19 -2.95
CA ARG A 356 -15.35 -13.82 -3.03
C ARG A 356 -16.09 -13.43 -4.31
N TYR A 357 -16.17 -12.13 -4.60
CA TYR A 357 -16.93 -11.58 -5.73
C TYR A 357 -16.41 -12.09 -7.08
N HIS A 358 -15.10 -12.20 -7.22
CA HIS A 358 -14.46 -12.71 -8.42
C HIS A 358 -14.36 -14.25 -8.46
N ALA A 359 -15.03 -14.95 -7.53
CA ALA A 359 -15.09 -16.41 -7.47
C ALA A 359 -13.69 -17.07 -7.48
N ILE A 360 -12.73 -16.47 -6.75
CA ILE A 360 -11.41 -17.04 -6.56
C ILE A 360 -11.54 -18.19 -5.56
N ASP A 361 -11.16 -19.39 -5.96
CA ASP A 361 -11.15 -20.56 -5.07
C ASP A 361 -10.05 -20.42 -4.02
N VAL A 362 -10.37 -20.61 -2.73
CA VAL A 362 -9.40 -20.51 -1.64
C VAL A 362 -9.25 -21.86 -0.92
N GLY A 363 -8.06 -22.40 -0.94
CA GLY A 363 -7.66 -23.58 -0.15
C GLY A 363 -6.88 -23.14 1.08
N LEU A 364 -7.44 -23.37 2.27
CA LEU A 364 -6.79 -23.09 3.57
C LEU A 364 -6.22 -24.38 4.19
N GLU A 365 -5.24 -24.25 5.08
CA GLU A 365 -4.52 -25.38 5.68
C GLU A 365 -3.98 -26.33 4.57
N ALA A 366 -3.56 -25.73 3.45
CA ALA A 366 -3.27 -26.40 2.19
C ALA A 366 -1.80 -26.13 1.74
N PRO A 367 -0.80 -26.69 2.44
CA PRO A 367 0.60 -26.54 2.04
C PRO A 367 0.84 -27.16 0.66
N LEU A 368 1.62 -26.48 -0.18
CA LEU A 368 2.12 -27.02 -1.44
C LEU A 368 3.11 -28.14 -1.16
N LEU A 369 2.89 -29.34 -1.76
CA LEU A 369 3.74 -30.53 -1.59
C LEU A 369 4.63 -30.78 -2.80
N SER A 370 4.10 -30.59 -4.00
CA SER A 370 4.86 -30.74 -5.26
C SER A 370 4.18 -30.00 -6.42
N VAL A 371 4.96 -29.74 -7.46
CA VAL A 371 4.49 -29.17 -8.73
C VAL A 371 4.81 -30.18 -9.84
N ALA A 372 3.83 -30.42 -10.71
CA ALA A 372 3.94 -31.23 -11.93
C ALA A 372 3.64 -30.36 -13.16
N PRO A 373 3.91 -30.80 -14.39
CA PRO A 373 3.73 -29.96 -15.59
C PRO A 373 2.32 -29.43 -15.85
N ASP A 374 1.27 -30.05 -15.27
CA ASP A 374 -0.14 -29.74 -15.52
C ASP A 374 -0.97 -29.65 -14.24
N HIS A 375 -0.33 -29.76 -13.06
CA HIS A 375 -1.02 -29.68 -11.78
C HIS A 375 -0.07 -29.41 -10.61
N VAL A 376 -0.64 -29.04 -9.48
CA VAL A 376 0.03 -29.04 -8.17
C VAL A 376 -0.59 -30.06 -7.24
N VAL A 377 0.19 -30.58 -6.29
CA VAL A 377 -0.28 -31.40 -5.17
C VAL A 377 -0.21 -30.58 -3.90
N ILE A 378 -1.32 -30.50 -3.20
CA ILE A 378 -1.43 -29.83 -1.89
C ILE A 378 -1.80 -30.85 -0.80
N GLY A 379 -1.36 -30.57 0.42
CA GLY A 379 -1.84 -31.28 1.60
C GLY A 379 -3.21 -30.76 2.03
N THR A 380 -4.07 -31.66 2.53
CA THR A 380 -5.35 -31.32 3.16
C THR A 380 -5.58 -32.21 4.37
N LYS A 381 -6.60 -31.88 5.18
CA LYS A 381 -7.00 -32.74 6.32
C LYS A 381 -7.35 -34.18 5.92
N ASP A 382 -7.85 -34.36 4.70
CA ASP A 382 -8.29 -35.65 4.16
C ASP A 382 -7.20 -36.38 3.34
N GLY A 383 -5.99 -35.83 3.31
CA GLY A 383 -4.85 -36.34 2.54
C GLY A 383 -4.42 -35.37 1.43
N GLU A 384 -3.78 -35.92 0.39
CA GLU A 384 -3.30 -35.12 -0.73
C GLU A 384 -4.45 -34.81 -1.71
N LYS A 385 -4.42 -33.60 -2.28
CA LYS A 385 -5.35 -33.12 -3.31
C LYS A 385 -4.57 -32.62 -4.51
N ILE A 386 -5.00 -33.00 -5.71
CA ILE A 386 -4.46 -32.53 -6.98
C ILE A 386 -5.30 -31.34 -7.47
N ILE A 387 -4.65 -30.27 -7.92
CA ILE A 387 -5.27 -29.11 -8.54
C ILE A 387 -4.61 -28.91 -9.91
N SER A 388 -5.38 -29.10 -10.98
CA SER A 388 -4.91 -28.85 -12.35
C SER A 388 -4.69 -27.37 -12.59
N CYS A 389 -3.56 -27.00 -13.21
CA CYS A 389 -3.21 -25.64 -13.53
C CYS A 389 -2.26 -25.56 -14.73
N ASP A 390 -2.25 -24.39 -15.38
CA ASP A 390 -1.34 -24.05 -16.48
C ASP A 390 -0.12 -23.28 -15.96
N SER A 391 -0.25 -22.64 -14.82
CA SER A 391 0.81 -21.85 -14.17
C SER A 391 0.68 -21.83 -12.66
N VAL A 392 1.81 -21.68 -11.99
CA VAL A 392 1.90 -21.51 -10.53
C VAL A 392 2.62 -20.19 -10.24
N VAL A 393 2.02 -19.33 -9.40
CA VAL A 393 2.67 -18.09 -8.94
C VAL A 393 3.01 -18.24 -7.46
N LEU A 394 4.30 -18.10 -7.14
CA LEU A 394 4.81 -18.24 -5.78
C LEU A 394 4.85 -16.87 -5.06
N SER A 395 4.10 -16.74 -3.99
CA SER A 395 4.07 -15.56 -3.12
C SER A 395 4.27 -15.97 -1.65
N VAL A 396 5.41 -16.63 -1.37
CA VAL A 396 5.68 -17.31 -0.11
C VAL A 396 6.59 -16.51 0.85
N GLY A 397 6.73 -15.23 0.58
CA GLY A 397 7.48 -14.28 1.41
C GLY A 397 8.93 -14.09 0.96
N TYR A 398 9.67 -13.32 1.76
CA TYR A 398 11.00 -12.81 1.42
C TYR A 398 12.01 -13.11 2.54
N THR A 399 13.28 -13.08 2.18
CA THR A 399 14.43 -13.20 3.09
C THR A 399 15.26 -11.93 2.99
N PRO A 400 15.66 -11.31 4.12
CA PRO A 400 16.52 -10.13 4.11
C PRO A 400 17.80 -10.32 3.29
N ASN A 401 18.18 -9.29 2.52
CA ASN A 401 19.39 -9.26 1.71
C ASN A 401 20.37 -8.21 2.26
N ALA A 402 20.93 -8.48 3.45
CA ALA A 402 21.86 -7.56 4.10
C ALA A 402 23.24 -7.59 3.42
N LEU A 403 23.66 -6.42 2.96
CA LEU A 403 25.02 -6.21 2.48
C LEU A 403 25.88 -5.77 3.68
N VAL A 404 26.65 -6.68 4.25
CA VAL A 404 27.54 -6.41 5.38
C VAL A 404 28.92 -6.98 5.12
N SER A 405 29.95 -6.31 5.65
CA SER A 405 31.33 -6.82 5.68
C SER A 405 31.77 -6.87 7.13
N ALA A 406 32.14 -8.06 7.59
CA ALA A 406 32.64 -8.26 8.97
C ALA A 406 33.94 -7.48 9.28
N ASP A 407 34.71 -7.15 8.25
CA ASP A 407 36.00 -6.48 8.34
C ASP A 407 35.92 -4.98 8.02
N SER A 408 34.74 -4.45 7.68
CA SER A 408 34.56 -3.04 7.33
C SER A 408 34.87 -2.14 8.53
N LYS A 409 35.62 -1.09 8.28
CA LYS A 409 35.90 -0.01 9.24
C LYS A 409 34.87 1.12 9.15
N GLN A 410 33.97 1.07 8.18
CA GLN A 410 32.96 2.07 7.94
C GLN A 410 31.77 1.91 8.90
N ARG A 411 31.08 3.01 9.17
CA ARG A 411 29.81 2.99 9.89
C ARG A 411 28.71 2.58 8.92
N ILE A 412 28.21 1.35 9.08
CA ILE A 412 27.18 0.76 8.22
C ILE A 412 25.87 0.70 9.01
N HIS A 413 24.82 1.21 8.39
CA HIS A 413 23.44 1.19 8.90
C HIS A 413 22.58 0.36 7.95
N LEU A 414 21.88 -0.62 8.47
CA LEU A 414 20.89 -1.38 7.72
C LEU A 414 19.55 -0.66 7.75
N LEU A 415 18.81 -0.66 6.63
CA LEU A 415 17.54 0.04 6.51
C LEU A 415 16.51 -0.79 5.73
N GLY A 416 15.34 -1.00 6.33
CA GLY A 416 14.21 -1.66 5.70
C GLY A 416 14.39 -3.16 5.57
N ASP A 417 13.92 -3.72 4.44
CA ASP A 417 13.79 -5.17 4.27
C ASP A 417 15.11 -5.93 4.27
N CYS A 418 16.25 -5.26 4.10
CA CYS A 418 17.57 -5.90 4.23
C CYS A 418 17.92 -6.23 5.68
N GLU A 419 17.30 -5.58 6.65
CA GLU A 419 17.40 -5.89 8.07
C GLU A 419 16.21 -6.75 8.52
N GLN A 420 15.00 -6.27 8.24
CA GLN A 420 13.76 -6.96 8.59
C GLN A 420 12.69 -6.68 7.56
N VAL A 421 12.17 -7.74 6.92
CA VAL A 421 11.07 -7.63 5.96
C VAL A 421 9.84 -7.03 6.61
N GLY A 422 9.31 -5.97 6.01
CA GLY A 422 8.19 -5.20 6.52
C GLY A 422 7.27 -4.67 5.40
N ASN A 423 6.61 -3.57 5.67
CA ASN A 423 5.77 -2.85 4.72
C ASN A 423 6.29 -1.41 4.55
N LEU A 424 5.67 -0.62 3.65
CA LEU A 424 6.09 0.77 3.37
C LEU A 424 6.18 1.64 4.63
N LYS A 425 5.26 1.48 5.59
CA LYS A 425 5.31 2.20 6.86
C LYS A 425 6.59 1.89 7.62
N ASP A 426 6.92 0.60 7.73
CA ASP A 426 8.07 0.16 8.51
C ASP A 426 9.37 0.69 7.90
N VAL A 427 9.51 0.60 6.58
CA VAL A 427 10.68 1.10 5.84
C VAL A 427 10.83 2.62 5.93
N ILE A 428 9.75 3.38 5.68
CA ILE A 428 9.80 4.85 5.69
C ILE A 428 10.02 5.38 7.11
N TRP A 429 9.36 4.79 8.12
CA TRP A 429 9.56 5.21 9.50
C TRP A 429 10.98 4.90 9.99
N ALA A 430 11.54 3.74 9.62
CA ALA A 430 12.93 3.40 9.92
C ALA A 430 13.92 4.39 9.26
N ALA A 431 13.65 4.84 8.02
CA ALA A 431 14.46 5.86 7.38
C ALA A 431 14.48 7.19 8.19
N TYR A 432 13.32 7.64 8.68
CA TYR A 432 13.26 8.82 9.54
C TYR A 432 13.95 8.60 10.90
N ASP A 433 13.70 7.47 11.56
CA ASP A 433 14.32 7.15 12.86
C ASP A 433 15.84 7.09 12.74
N LEU A 434 16.38 6.56 11.63
CA LEU A 434 17.81 6.53 11.36
C LEU A 434 18.36 7.92 11.02
N CYS A 435 17.78 8.58 10.01
CA CYS A 435 18.35 9.76 9.39
C CYS A 435 18.26 11.03 10.26
N VAL A 436 17.21 11.16 11.11
CA VAL A 436 17.10 12.31 12.04
C VAL A 436 18.16 12.23 13.15
N GLY A 437 18.74 11.06 13.42
CA GLY A 437 19.78 10.83 14.42
C GLY A 437 21.22 10.89 13.91
N LEU A 438 21.44 10.95 12.57
CA LEU A 438 22.78 10.99 11.93
C LEU A 438 23.28 12.42 11.74
#